data_5ffe4d43452ca979f15c4ce4f310405e
#
_entry.id   5ffe4d43452ca979f15c4ce4f310405e
#
_cell.length_a   1.000
_cell.length_b   1.000
_cell.length_c   1.000
_cell.angle_alpha   90.00
_cell.angle_beta   90.00
_cell.angle_gamma   90.00
#
_symmetry.space_group_name_H-M   'P 1'
#
loop_
_entity.id
_entity.type
_entity.pdbx_description
1 polymer ?
#
loop_
_entity_poly.entity_id
_entity_poly.type
_entity_poly.pdbx_seq_one_letter_code
_entity_poly.pdbx_strand_id
1 'polypeptide(L)'
;MGSHLMHLVIANEVLAHLTDVDRTAFLLGNLAPDATTSKQNTHYYVGRHEDMTRRLDLNQYWMDSVDENQSFRLGYYCHLVADEIWLQGFYKSWLKQVITKDPEKQAMYYADFDAYNARLAQRLGVFDFTSLKNHATNELRELVVKVERDAKATEEGTYTMFLPHQLDGYVETCILRCRQMVQQKSEVTT
;
A
#
# COMPACT_ATOMS: atom_id res chain seq x y z
N MET A 1 3.46 0.72 4.75
CA MET A 1 4.02 1.98 5.28
C MET A 1 3.63 3.22 4.48
N GLY A 2 2.83 3.22 3.50
CA GLY A 2 2.09 4.35 2.93
C GLY A 2 0.78 4.60 3.68
N SER A 3 -0.02 5.59 3.27
CA SER A 3 -1.42 5.64 3.71
C SER A 3 -2.22 4.54 3.03
N HIS A 4 -3.30 4.08 3.68
CA HIS A 4 -4.17 3.04 3.08
C HIS A 4 -4.79 3.52 1.75
N LEU A 5 -5.11 4.81 1.65
CA LEU A 5 -5.60 5.40 0.39
C LEU A 5 -4.51 5.38 -0.70
N MET A 6 -3.25 5.60 -0.35
CA MET A 6 -2.12 5.51 -1.28
C MET A 6 -2.00 4.10 -1.88
N HIS A 7 -2.09 3.05 -1.04
CA HIS A 7 -2.10 1.66 -1.50
C HIS A 7 -3.27 1.38 -2.44
N LEU A 8 -4.48 1.86 -2.09
CA LEU A 8 -5.66 1.69 -2.95
C LEU A 8 -5.49 2.37 -4.32
N VAL A 9 -4.95 3.59 -4.35
CA VAL A 9 -4.70 4.33 -5.61
C VAL A 9 -3.69 3.58 -6.48
N ILE A 10 -2.56 3.17 -5.90
CA ILE A 10 -1.55 2.36 -6.61
C ILE A 10 -2.19 1.10 -7.19
N ALA A 11 -2.92 0.34 -6.40
CA ALA A 11 -3.56 -0.89 -6.83
C ALA A 11 -4.61 -0.65 -7.93
N ASN A 12 -5.42 0.40 -7.81
CA ASN A 12 -6.43 0.75 -8.80
C ASN A 12 -5.82 1.09 -10.17
N GLU A 13 -4.69 1.77 -10.19
CA GLU A 13 -3.99 2.09 -11.43
C GLU A 13 -3.23 0.88 -12.01
N VAL A 14 -2.63 0.05 -11.16
CA VAL A 14 -2.02 -1.21 -11.60
C VAL A 14 -3.06 -2.10 -12.27
N LEU A 15 -4.24 -2.21 -11.65
CA LEU A 15 -5.34 -3.05 -12.14
C LEU A 15 -5.84 -2.64 -13.54
N ALA A 16 -5.77 -1.35 -13.90
CA ALA A 16 -6.14 -0.87 -15.23
C ALA A 16 -5.29 -1.46 -16.38
N HIS A 17 -4.17 -2.11 -16.04
CA HIS A 17 -3.24 -2.74 -16.98
C HIS A 17 -3.21 -4.27 -16.89
N LEU A 18 -4.10 -4.86 -16.08
CA LEU A 18 -4.19 -6.31 -15.92
C LEU A 18 -5.44 -6.84 -16.63
N THR A 19 -5.32 -8.03 -17.22
CA THR A 19 -6.43 -8.80 -17.78
C THR A 19 -6.75 -9.98 -16.88
N ASP A 20 -7.98 -10.47 -16.94
CA ASP A 20 -8.44 -11.68 -16.25
C ASP A 20 -8.26 -11.65 -14.72
N VAL A 21 -8.35 -10.44 -14.13
CA VAL A 21 -8.24 -10.21 -12.69
C VAL A 21 -9.59 -9.69 -12.15
N ASP A 22 -10.12 -10.35 -11.14
CA ASP A 22 -11.28 -9.85 -10.39
C ASP A 22 -10.89 -8.57 -9.64
N ARG A 23 -11.50 -7.45 -10.05
CA ARG A 23 -11.23 -6.13 -9.51
C ARG A 23 -11.43 -6.07 -7.99
N THR A 24 -12.56 -6.59 -7.52
CA THR A 24 -12.91 -6.50 -6.10
C THR A 24 -11.96 -7.32 -5.24
N ALA A 25 -11.68 -8.56 -5.66
CA ALA A 25 -10.73 -9.41 -4.96
C ALA A 25 -9.31 -8.82 -4.94
N PHE A 26 -8.84 -8.26 -6.05
CA PHE A 26 -7.52 -7.61 -6.13
C PHE A 26 -7.40 -6.42 -5.16
N LEU A 27 -8.39 -5.52 -5.15
CA LEU A 27 -8.38 -4.34 -4.29
C LEU A 27 -8.51 -4.71 -2.81
N LEU A 28 -9.33 -5.71 -2.48
CA LEU A 28 -9.42 -6.24 -1.11
C LEU A 28 -8.11 -6.91 -0.69
N GLY A 29 -7.49 -7.69 -1.57
CA GLY A 29 -6.18 -8.27 -1.34
C GLY A 29 -5.12 -7.19 -1.07
N ASN A 30 -5.16 -6.09 -1.81
CA ASN A 30 -4.23 -4.97 -1.60
C ASN A 30 -4.41 -4.27 -0.24
N LEU A 31 -5.61 -4.20 0.30
CA LEU A 31 -5.86 -3.61 1.61
C LEU A 31 -5.64 -4.59 2.78
N ALA A 32 -5.71 -5.90 2.52
CA ALA A 32 -5.70 -6.94 3.55
C ALA A 32 -4.47 -6.93 4.48
N PRO A 33 -3.22 -6.65 4.03
CA PRO A 33 -2.07 -6.59 4.94
C PRO A 33 -2.23 -5.62 6.09
N ASP A 34 -2.96 -4.52 5.88
CA ASP A 34 -3.17 -3.46 6.86
C ASP A 34 -4.46 -3.60 7.69
N ALA A 35 -5.30 -4.60 7.41
CA ALA A 35 -6.55 -4.83 8.13
C ALA A 35 -6.37 -5.41 9.54
N THR A 36 -5.16 -5.79 9.92
CA THR A 36 -4.83 -6.37 11.22
C THR A 36 -3.78 -5.55 11.97
N THR A 37 -3.74 -5.70 13.28
CA THR A 37 -2.70 -5.11 14.14
C THR A 37 -1.37 -5.85 14.08
N SER A 38 -1.36 -7.11 13.61
CA SER A 38 -0.15 -7.96 13.53
C SER A 38 0.64 -7.74 12.24
N LYS A 39 1.06 -6.50 11.97
CA LYS A 39 1.79 -6.14 10.74
C LYS A 39 3.08 -6.93 10.52
N GLN A 40 3.71 -7.43 11.58
CA GLN A 40 4.92 -8.26 11.45
C GLN A 40 4.66 -9.50 10.58
N ASN A 41 3.53 -10.17 10.79
CA ASN A 41 3.19 -11.40 10.09
C ASN A 41 2.59 -11.13 8.70
N THR A 42 1.67 -10.18 8.60
CA THR A 42 0.98 -9.87 7.34
C THR A 42 1.89 -9.21 6.30
N HIS A 43 2.96 -8.55 6.72
CA HIS A 43 3.92 -7.94 5.80
C HIS A 43 5.14 -8.81 5.53
N TYR A 44 5.20 -10.02 6.09
CA TYR A 44 6.33 -10.94 5.86
C TYR A 44 7.69 -10.30 6.14
N TYR A 45 7.77 -9.50 7.21
CA TYR A 45 9.02 -8.86 7.57
C TYR A 45 10.06 -9.87 8.06
N VAL A 46 11.24 -9.82 7.46
CA VAL A 46 12.45 -10.55 7.90
C VAL A 46 13.60 -9.58 8.15
N GLY A 47 14.62 -10.05 8.86
CA GLY A 47 15.71 -9.18 9.29
C GLY A 47 15.31 -8.23 10.43
N ARG A 48 16.19 -7.30 10.78
CA ARG A 48 16.01 -6.41 11.92
C ARG A 48 16.19 -4.94 11.55
N HIS A 49 15.57 -4.08 12.35
CA HIS A 49 15.72 -2.63 12.19
C HIS A 49 17.10 -2.12 12.63
N GLU A 50 17.68 -2.75 13.65
CA GLU A 50 18.90 -2.30 14.31
C GLU A 50 20.10 -2.36 13.37
N ASP A 51 20.22 -3.44 12.60
CA ASP A 51 21.31 -3.67 11.66
C ASP A 51 20.97 -3.35 10.20
N MET A 52 19.81 -2.70 9.97
CA MET A 52 19.32 -2.28 8.65
C MET A 52 19.06 -3.45 7.67
N THR A 53 18.96 -4.68 8.16
CA THR A 53 18.68 -5.87 7.32
C THR A 53 17.19 -6.08 7.05
N ARG A 54 16.29 -5.32 7.73
CA ARG A 54 14.84 -5.49 7.58
C ARG A 54 14.40 -5.33 6.12
N ARG A 55 13.62 -6.29 5.66
CA ARG A 55 13.01 -6.34 4.32
C ARG A 55 11.70 -7.13 4.36
N LEU A 56 10.91 -7.04 3.31
CA LEU A 56 9.75 -7.91 3.13
C LEU A 56 10.17 -9.15 2.33
N ASP A 57 9.73 -10.35 2.77
CA ASP A 57 9.99 -11.59 2.04
C ASP A 57 8.85 -11.89 1.05
N LEU A 58 8.91 -11.24 -0.10
CA LEU A 58 7.92 -11.37 -1.17
C LEU A 58 7.82 -12.80 -1.71
N ASN A 59 8.92 -13.55 -1.69
CA ASN A 59 8.93 -14.94 -2.15
C ASN A 59 8.22 -15.85 -1.14
N GLN A 60 8.46 -15.65 0.15
CA GLN A 60 7.76 -16.41 1.19
C GLN A 60 6.25 -16.19 1.11
N TYR A 61 5.80 -14.92 1.00
CA TYR A 61 4.38 -14.63 0.77
C TYR A 61 3.83 -15.42 -0.43
N TRP A 62 4.54 -15.39 -1.56
CA TRP A 62 4.08 -16.04 -2.77
C TRP A 62 3.96 -17.56 -2.64
N MET A 63 4.82 -18.19 -1.87
CA MET A 63 4.74 -19.63 -1.58
C MET A 63 3.63 -19.98 -0.60
N ASP A 64 3.44 -19.19 0.45
CA ASP A 64 2.46 -19.46 1.50
C ASP A 64 1.01 -19.22 1.03
N SER A 65 0.81 -18.36 0.03
CA SER A 65 -0.50 -17.94 -0.45
C SER A 65 -1.02 -18.74 -1.65
N VAL A 66 -0.50 -19.94 -1.91
CA VAL A 66 -0.83 -20.74 -3.11
C VAL A 66 -2.32 -21.12 -3.22
N ASP A 67 -2.99 -21.32 -2.08
CA ASP A 67 -4.40 -21.71 -2.01
C ASP A 67 -5.37 -20.52 -2.00
N GLU A 68 -4.84 -19.30 -2.01
CA GLU A 68 -5.65 -18.07 -2.03
C GLU A 68 -6.25 -17.80 -3.42
N ASN A 69 -7.36 -17.06 -3.46
CA ASN A 69 -7.88 -16.53 -4.72
C ASN A 69 -6.80 -15.74 -5.46
N GLN A 70 -6.53 -16.07 -6.71
CA GLN A 70 -5.41 -15.50 -7.46
C GLN A 70 -5.47 -13.98 -7.55
N SER A 71 -6.63 -13.39 -7.79
CA SER A 71 -6.76 -11.93 -7.87
C SER A 71 -6.48 -11.26 -6.53
N PHE A 72 -6.98 -11.84 -5.43
CA PHE A 72 -6.70 -11.39 -4.08
C PHE A 72 -5.19 -11.48 -3.76
N ARG A 73 -4.59 -12.60 -4.09
CA ARG A 73 -3.15 -12.88 -3.92
C ARG A 73 -2.27 -11.86 -4.67
N LEU A 74 -2.63 -11.54 -5.91
CA LEU A 74 -1.93 -10.53 -6.71
C LEU A 74 -2.06 -9.13 -6.11
N GLY A 75 -3.24 -8.77 -5.60
CA GLY A 75 -3.47 -7.50 -4.92
C GLY A 75 -2.65 -7.36 -3.64
N TYR A 76 -2.61 -8.41 -2.83
CA TYR A 76 -1.77 -8.47 -1.63
C TYR A 76 -0.28 -8.33 -1.96
N TYR A 77 0.18 -9.03 -2.98
CA TYR A 77 1.55 -8.93 -3.47
C TYR A 77 1.89 -7.49 -3.93
N CYS A 78 0.97 -6.81 -4.61
CA CYS A 78 1.11 -5.42 -4.99
C CYS A 78 1.35 -4.51 -3.78
N HIS A 79 0.60 -4.70 -2.68
CA HIS A 79 0.82 -3.97 -1.43
C HIS A 79 2.23 -4.18 -0.88
N LEU A 80 2.65 -5.44 -0.77
CA LEU A 80 3.97 -5.77 -0.22
C LEU A 80 5.12 -5.18 -1.07
N VAL A 81 4.97 -5.15 -2.41
CA VAL A 81 5.93 -4.51 -3.30
C VAL A 81 6.03 -3.01 -3.03
N ALA A 82 4.90 -2.33 -2.88
CA ALA A 82 4.89 -0.90 -2.57
C ALA A 82 5.55 -0.62 -1.19
N ASP A 83 5.26 -1.44 -0.19
CA ASP A 83 5.86 -1.31 1.13
C ASP A 83 7.38 -1.58 1.12
N GLU A 84 7.85 -2.56 0.33
CA GLU A 84 9.29 -2.79 0.17
C GLU A 84 9.98 -1.59 -0.48
N ILE A 85 9.38 -0.96 -1.49
CA ILE A 85 9.91 0.25 -2.12
C ILE A 85 10.02 1.39 -1.09
N TRP A 86 8.97 1.59 -0.25
CA TRP A 86 9.02 2.58 0.82
C TRP A 86 10.10 2.27 1.85
N LEU A 87 10.14 1.02 2.30
CA LEU A 87 11.11 0.57 3.30
C LEU A 87 12.56 0.82 2.87
N GLN A 88 12.90 0.47 1.62
CA GLN A 88 14.26 0.60 1.11
C GLN A 88 14.59 2.04 0.67
N GLY A 89 13.67 2.68 -0.06
CA GLY A 89 13.91 3.98 -0.69
C GLY A 89 13.76 5.18 0.22
N PHE A 90 12.92 5.09 1.26
CA PHE A 90 12.62 6.20 2.16
C PHE A 90 12.98 5.88 3.60
N TYR A 91 12.39 4.83 4.17
CA TYR A 91 12.52 4.56 5.61
C TYR A 91 13.96 4.25 6.01
N LYS A 92 14.60 3.28 5.38
CA LYS A 92 15.99 2.90 5.69
C LYS A 92 17.01 3.96 5.25
N SER A 93 16.74 4.63 4.13
CA SER A 93 17.68 5.58 3.55
C SER A 93 17.93 6.79 4.44
N TRP A 94 16.86 7.35 5.04
CA TRP A 94 16.98 8.58 5.82
C TRP A 94 15.91 8.73 6.92
N LEU A 95 14.66 8.32 6.65
CA LEU A 95 13.52 8.64 7.49
C LEU A 95 13.64 8.05 8.89
N LYS A 96 14.10 6.79 9.01
CA LYS A 96 14.33 6.13 10.30
C LYS A 96 15.19 6.98 11.24
N GLN A 97 16.29 7.53 10.73
CA GLN A 97 17.21 8.33 11.54
C GLN A 97 16.56 9.63 12.06
N VAL A 98 15.59 10.14 11.32
CA VAL A 98 14.88 11.36 11.65
C VAL A 98 13.79 11.10 12.68
N ILE A 99 12.89 10.12 12.42
CA ILE A 99 11.72 9.90 13.27
C ILE A 99 12.03 9.15 14.58
N THR A 100 13.08 8.31 14.64
CA THR A 100 13.44 7.61 15.88
C THR A 100 14.08 8.50 16.93
N LYS A 101 14.59 9.64 16.52
CA LYS A 101 15.24 10.62 17.43
C LYS A 101 14.28 11.66 17.99
N ASP A 102 13.11 11.80 17.35
CA ASP A 102 12.18 12.89 17.64
C ASP A 102 10.73 12.42 17.43
N PRO A 103 9.96 12.19 18.52
CA PRO A 103 8.56 11.79 18.42
C PRO A 103 7.66 12.78 17.68
N GLU A 104 7.98 14.09 17.71
CA GLU A 104 7.21 15.10 16.97
C GLU A 104 7.33 14.89 15.48
N LYS A 105 8.49 14.47 15.00
CA LYS A 105 8.73 14.16 13.59
C LYS A 105 7.96 12.91 13.14
N GLN A 106 7.71 11.97 14.03
CA GLN A 106 6.83 10.86 13.71
C GLN A 106 5.38 11.32 13.48
N ALA A 107 4.88 12.26 14.28
CA ALA A 107 3.57 12.84 14.09
C ALA A 107 3.50 13.65 12.76
N MET A 108 4.53 14.45 12.47
CA MET A 108 4.64 15.19 11.21
C MET A 108 4.66 14.25 9.98
N TYR A 109 5.36 13.13 10.09
CA TYR A 109 5.41 12.10 9.06
C TYR A 109 4.00 11.57 8.69
N TYR A 110 3.16 11.29 9.68
CA TYR A 110 1.79 10.85 9.42
C TYR A 110 0.89 12.00 8.94
N ALA A 111 1.10 13.21 9.45
CA ALA A 111 0.35 14.40 9.01
C ALA A 111 0.60 14.71 7.52
N ASP A 112 1.80 14.49 7.01
CA ASP A 112 2.10 14.67 5.58
C ASP A 112 1.34 13.66 4.69
N PHE A 113 1.10 12.43 5.17
CA PHE A 113 0.24 11.49 4.45
C PHE A 113 -1.22 11.91 4.46
N ASP A 114 -1.70 12.44 5.59
CA ASP A 114 -3.07 12.97 5.65
C ASP A 114 -3.23 14.19 4.74
N ALA A 115 -2.22 15.08 4.69
CA ALA A 115 -2.17 16.21 3.77
C ALA A 115 -2.20 15.77 2.30
N TYR A 116 -1.58 14.65 1.97
CA TYR A 116 -1.51 14.11 0.62
C TYR A 116 -2.81 13.42 0.16
N ASN A 117 -3.73 13.11 1.06
CA ASN A 117 -4.97 12.41 0.74
C ASN A 117 -5.83 13.16 -0.29
N ALA A 118 -5.83 14.50 -0.32
CA ALA A 118 -6.58 15.26 -1.32
C ALA A 118 -6.09 15.01 -2.76
N ARG A 119 -4.76 14.91 -2.97
CA ARG A 119 -4.18 14.53 -4.26
C ARG A 119 -4.55 13.11 -4.65
N LEU A 120 -4.49 12.19 -3.69
CA LEU A 120 -4.88 10.79 -3.90
C LEU A 120 -6.37 10.66 -4.23
N ALA A 121 -7.24 11.40 -3.54
CA ALA A 121 -8.67 11.43 -3.79
C ALA A 121 -8.98 11.95 -5.20
N GLN A 122 -8.34 13.04 -5.62
CA GLN A 122 -8.46 13.57 -6.97
C GLN A 122 -8.01 12.55 -8.03
N ARG A 123 -6.90 11.87 -7.77
CA ARG A 123 -6.35 10.84 -8.66
C ARG A 123 -7.25 9.60 -8.75
N LEU A 124 -7.84 9.17 -7.64
CA LEU A 124 -8.77 8.05 -7.59
C LEU A 124 -10.07 8.35 -8.35
N GLY A 125 -10.53 9.60 -8.31
CA GLY A 125 -11.77 10.02 -8.95
C GLY A 125 -13.01 9.35 -8.36
N VAL A 126 -14.00 9.07 -9.21
CA VAL A 126 -15.23 8.37 -8.79
C VAL A 126 -14.93 6.89 -8.58
N PHE A 127 -15.11 6.43 -7.34
CA PHE A 127 -14.77 5.07 -6.95
C PHE A 127 -15.91 4.39 -6.17
N ASP A 128 -16.21 3.14 -6.52
CA ASP A 128 -17.26 2.34 -5.86
C ASP A 128 -16.72 1.58 -4.64
N PHE A 129 -16.82 2.21 -3.48
CA PHE A 129 -16.51 1.58 -2.19
C PHE A 129 -17.57 0.57 -1.75
N THR A 130 -18.79 0.60 -2.30
CA THR A 130 -19.88 -0.30 -1.89
C THR A 130 -19.55 -1.73 -2.24
N SER A 131 -19.01 -1.96 -3.43
CA SER A 131 -18.58 -3.30 -3.86
C SER A 131 -17.52 -3.86 -2.89
N LEU A 132 -16.51 -3.09 -2.52
CA LEU A 132 -15.49 -3.53 -1.57
C LEU A 132 -16.09 -3.86 -0.20
N LYS A 133 -16.95 -2.99 0.34
CA LYS A 133 -17.59 -3.21 1.66
C LYS A 133 -18.45 -4.48 1.69
N ASN A 134 -19.14 -4.80 0.60
CA ASN A 134 -20.02 -5.96 0.53
C ASN A 134 -19.28 -7.31 0.51
N HIS A 135 -18.03 -7.32 -0.01
CA HIS A 135 -17.22 -8.54 -0.13
C HIS A 135 -16.13 -8.66 0.94
N ALA A 136 -15.93 -7.63 1.75
CA ALA A 136 -14.90 -7.61 2.79
C ALA A 136 -15.31 -8.40 4.04
N THR A 137 -14.34 -9.03 4.72
CA THR A 137 -14.49 -9.47 6.12
C THR A 137 -14.74 -8.28 7.04
N ASN A 138 -15.12 -8.52 8.30
CA ASN A 138 -15.43 -7.42 9.22
C ASN A 138 -14.23 -6.48 9.42
N GLU A 139 -13.04 -7.03 9.68
CA GLU A 139 -11.82 -6.26 9.91
C GLU A 139 -11.43 -5.45 8.66
N LEU A 140 -11.50 -6.07 7.50
CA LEU A 140 -11.18 -5.43 6.23
C LEU A 140 -12.22 -4.36 5.86
N ARG A 141 -13.49 -4.58 6.22
CA ARG A 141 -14.58 -3.60 6.01
C ARG A 141 -14.37 -2.32 6.80
N GLU A 142 -13.92 -2.42 8.06
CA GLU A 142 -13.55 -1.24 8.88
C GLU A 142 -12.45 -0.43 8.20
N LEU A 143 -11.44 -1.10 7.66
CA LEU A 143 -10.38 -0.44 6.89
C LEU A 143 -10.91 0.22 5.62
N VAL A 144 -11.78 -0.45 4.85
CA VAL A 144 -12.42 0.12 3.64
C VAL A 144 -13.21 1.38 3.97
N VAL A 145 -13.95 1.39 5.09
CA VAL A 145 -14.70 2.58 5.56
C VAL A 145 -13.73 3.74 5.89
N LYS A 146 -12.59 3.44 6.51
CA LYS A 146 -11.56 4.46 6.76
C LYS A 146 -11.00 5.03 5.45
N VAL A 147 -10.65 4.17 4.51
CA VAL A 147 -10.13 4.59 3.18
C VAL A 147 -11.17 5.41 2.41
N GLU A 148 -12.44 5.03 2.46
CA GLU A 148 -13.53 5.82 1.86
C GLU A 148 -13.64 7.22 2.47
N ARG A 149 -13.44 7.35 3.77
CA ARG A 149 -13.40 8.66 4.44
C ARG A 149 -12.21 9.48 3.97
N ASP A 150 -11.02 8.88 3.91
CA ASP A 150 -9.79 9.55 3.50
C ASP A 150 -9.85 9.97 2.01
N ALA A 151 -10.57 9.20 1.16
CA ALA A 151 -10.86 9.54 -0.24
C ALA A 151 -11.84 10.72 -0.44
N LYS A 152 -12.43 11.23 0.62
CA LYS A 152 -13.28 12.44 0.58
C LYS A 152 -12.52 13.74 0.88
N ALA A 153 -11.21 13.67 1.06
CA ALA A 153 -10.38 14.85 1.26
C ALA A 153 -10.43 15.75 0.01
N THR A 154 -10.72 17.03 0.21
CA THR A 154 -10.87 18.02 -0.87
C THR A 154 -9.78 19.08 -0.87
N GLU A 155 -9.13 19.27 0.27
CA GLU A 155 -8.09 20.29 0.46
C GLU A 155 -6.77 19.63 0.82
N GLU A 156 -5.71 20.05 0.13
CA GLU A 156 -4.36 19.63 0.41
C GLU A 156 -3.83 20.36 1.66
N GLY A 157 -3.29 19.61 2.61
CA GLY A 157 -2.72 20.17 3.83
C GLY A 157 -1.31 20.72 3.64
N THR A 158 -0.71 21.14 4.74
CA THR A 158 0.69 21.61 4.77
C THR A 158 1.63 20.44 4.96
N TYR A 159 2.67 20.38 4.15
CA TYR A 159 3.74 19.38 4.24
C TYR A 159 4.90 19.90 5.07
N THR A 160 5.46 19.04 5.90
CA THR A 160 6.56 19.38 6.82
C THR A 160 7.82 18.56 6.62
N MET A 161 7.68 17.30 6.22
CA MET A 161 8.79 16.36 6.03
C MET A 161 9.02 15.98 4.57
N PHE A 162 7.96 15.91 3.77
CA PHE A 162 8.02 15.57 2.36
C PHE A 162 7.65 16.78 1.49
N LEU A 163 8.25 16.86 0.33
CA LEU A 163 7.71 17.68 -0.74
C LEU A 163 6.66 16.85 -1.51
N PRO A 164 5.52 17.45 -1.93
CA PRO A 164 4.47 16.71 -2.63
C PRO A 164 4.98 15.86 -3.79
N HIS A 165 5.91 16.37 -4.61
CA HIS A 165 6.48 15.65 -5.73
C HIS A 165 7.33 14.43 -5.35
N GLN A 166 7.82 14.33 -4.10
CA GLN A 166 8.49 13.11 -3.61
C GLN A 166 7.48 11.98 -3.39
N LEU A 167 6.30 12.32 -2.87
CA LEU A 167 5.20 11.36 -2.72
C LEU A 167 4.61 10.99 -4.08
N ASP A 168 4.46 11.95 -5.00
CA ASP A 168 4.08 11.68 -6.40
C ASP A 168 5.07 10.69 -7.04
N GLY A 169 6.37 10.93 -6.91
CA GLY A 169 7.43 10.06 -7.44
C GLY A 169 7.41 8.66 -6.83
N TYR A 170 7.09 8.53 -5.54
CA TYR A 170 6.90 7.24 -4.91
C TYR A 170 5.71 6.49 -5.51
N VAL A 171 4.55 7.15 -5.63
CA VAL A 171 3.33 6.53 -6.19
C VAL A 171 3.59 6.05 -7.62
N GLU A 172 4.19 6.87 -8.48
CA GLU A 172 4.55 6.49 -9.86
C GLU A 172 5.53 5.31 -9.90
N THR A 173 6.53 5.32 -9.04
CA THR A 173 7.50 4.22 -8.94
C THR A 173 6.79 2.92 -8.54
N CYS A 174 5.87 2.98 -7.57
CA CYS A 174 5.11 1.83 -7.13
C CYS A 174 4.21 1.30 -8.24
N ILE A 175 3.47 2.16 -8.96
CA ILE A 175 2.61 1.75 -10.07
C ILE A 175 3.42 1.00 -11.13
N LEU A 176 4.54 1.57 -11.56
CA LEU A 176 5.41 0.95 -12.56
C LEU A 176 5.95 -0.41 -12.09
N ARG A 177 6.49 -0.47 -10.89
CA ARG A 177 7.12 -1.69 -10.35
C ARG A 177 6.09 -2.76 -9.99
N CYS A 178 4.99 -2.39 -9.35
CA CYS A 178 3.91 -3.32 -9.04
C CYS A 178 3.34 -3.93 -10.32
N ARG A 179 3.06 -3.12 -11.34
CA ARG A 179 2.60 -3.62 -12.65
C ARG A 179 3.53 -4.68 -13.22
N GLN A 180 4.83 -4.41 -13.29
CA GLN A 180 5.82 -5.36 -13.80
C GLN A 180 5.86 -6.66 -12.99
N MET A 181 5.89 -6.56 -11.67
CA MET A 181 6.04 -7.72 -10.79
C MET A 181 4.74 -8.54 -10.70
N VAL A 182 3.58 -7.90 -10.73
CA VAL A 182 2.28 -8.58 -10.73
C VAL A 182 2.05 -9.30 -12.07
N GLN A 183 2.39 -8.69 -13.21
CA GLN A 183 2.33 -9.35 -14.52
C GLN A 183 3.21 -10.60 -14.56
N GLN A 184 4.45 -10.53 -14.10
CA GLN A 184 5.33 -11.71 -14.02
C GLN A 184 4.73 -12.85 -13.18
N LYS A 185 4.03 -12.51 -12.09
CA LYS A 185 3.40 -13.51 -11.22
C LYS A 185 2.13 -14.12 -11.84
N SER A 186 1.36 -13.34 -12.60
CA SER A 186 0.17 -13.85 -13.29
C SER A 186 0.53 -14.86 -14.40
N GLU A 187 1.62 -14.63 -15.13
CA GLU A 187 2.08 -15.48 -16.23
C GLU A 187 2.65 -16.84 -15.74
N VAL A 188 3.23 -16.91 -14.55
CA VAL A 188 3.81 -18.15 -14.00
C VAL A 188 2.74 -19.13 -13.49
N THR A 189 1.52 -18.68 -13.32
CA THR A 189 0.43 -19.48 -12.74
C THR A 189 -0.48 -20.11 -13.83
N THR A 190 -0.24 -19.79 -15.10
CA THR A 190 -0.90 -20.39 -16.27
C THR A 190 -0.07 -21.55 -16.80
#